data_64c965536fcd5a65216da3cf0b263d60
#
_entry.id   64c965536fcd5a65216da3cf0b263d60
#
_cell.length_a   1.000
_cell.length_b   1.000
_cell.length_c   1.000
_cell.angle_alpha   90.00
_cell.angle_beta   90.00
_cell.angle_gamma   90.00
#
_symmetry.space_group_name_H-M   'P 1'
#
loop_
_entity.id
_entity.type
_entity.pdbx_description
1 polymer ?
#
loop_
_entity_poly.entity_id
_entity_poly.type
_entity_poly.pdbx_seq_one_letter_code
_entity_poly.pdbx_strand_id
1 'polypeptide(L)'
;MTALPTQLEREAEARGALTQREHERQAVAAHYENHPEIFSLVLDRRLAYATGIFRREEEDLETAQARKYAWIAEQLAIQPGQTVLDVGCGWGSNLLYLAEHTEGCFRGVTLSARQREEALARAQRSGVGGRVRIDLAHVEDVDLPSESLDAVLFVGSIVHMHNREAIHEKVARALRPGGRLLISDCFFPVEARGDRDSAASRYIFETALGYCRLLHLSDELGLIERCGLDVVRVEDLTASYACTLGRWIDNVRAHRGRIETLAPGFPRVLQVYMTIARLSFLRRRALEYMVVAVKGKPPRPLAGGVQP
;
A
#
# COMPACT_ATOMS: atom_id res chain seq x y z
N MET A 1 -5.83 35.14 -14.50
CA MET A 1 -4.82 35.34 -13.44
C MET A 1 -5.49 35.08 -12.10
N THR A 2 -5.34 33.89 -11.53
CA THR A 2 -5.80 33.56 -10.19
C THR A 2 -4.90 34.29 -9.19
N ALA A 3 -5.48 35.10 -8.31
CA ALA A 3 -4.72 35.81 -7.28
C ALA A 3 -4.03 34.78 -6.39
N LEU A 4 -2.77 35.05 -6.00
CA LEU A 4 -2.05 34.22 -5.01
C LEU A 4 -2.83 34.26 -3.68
N PRO A 5 -3.00 33.12 -2.98
CA PRO A 5 -3.71 33.06 -1.72
C PRO A 5 -3.05 33.95 -0.68
N THR A 6 -3.86 34.61 0.12
CA THR A 6 -3.42 35.48 1.23
C THR A 6 -2.68 34.66 2.29
N GLN A 7 -1.94 35.32 3.17
CA GLN A 7 -1.24 34.65 4.28
C GLN A 7 -2.23 33.92 5.21
N LEU A 8 -3.42 34.52 5.46
CA LEU A 8 -4.48 33.92 6.28
C LEU A 8 -5.08 32.66 5.66
N GLU A 9 -5.26 32.65 4.31
CA GLU A 9 -5.73 31.46 3.59
C GLU A 9 -4.70 30.33 3.66
N ARG A 10 -3.41 30.63 3.47
CA ARG A 10 -2.31 29.65 3.63
C ARG A 10 -2.22 29.09 5.05
N GLU A 11 -2.42 29.94 6.06
CA GLU A 11 -2.42 29.49 7.48
C GLU A 11 -3.65 28.65 7.82
N ALA A 12 -4.81 28.96 7.24
CA ALA A 12 -6.04 28.17 7.40
C ALA A 12 -5.93 26.82 6.69
N GLU A 13 -5.39 26.78 5.46
CA GLU A 13 -5.10 25.57 4.71
C GLU A 13 -4.08 24.69 5.45
N ALA A 14 -3.01 25.28 5.97
CA ALA A 14 -2.00 24.56 6.76
C ALA A 14 -2.59 23.96 8.05
N ARG A 15 -3.48 24.69 8.77
CA ARG A 15 -4.18 24.15 9.94
C ARG A 15 -5.14 23.03 9.55
N GLY A 16 -5.88 23.17 8.45
CA GLY A 16 -6.77 22.14 7.91
C GLY A 16 -5.98 20.86 7.55
N ALA A 17 -4.83 20.99 6.90
CA ALA A 17 -3.96 19.87 6.55
C ALA A 17 -3.38 19.17 7.80
N LEU A 18 -3.02 19.92 8.84
CA LEU A 18 -2.55 19.35 10.11
C LEU A 18 -3.66 18.56 10.82
N THR A 19 -4.88 19.08 10.85
CA THR A 19 -6.05 18.40 11.44
C THR A 19 -6.38 17.13 10.66
N GLN A 20 -6.29 17.15 9.33
CA GLN A 20 -6.53 15.99 8.50
C GLN A 20 -5.49 14.89 8.72
N ARG A 21 -4.20 15.24 8.79
CA ARG A 21 -3.11 14.29 9.09
C ARG A 21 -3.25 13.63 10.47
N GLU A 22 -3.70 14.41 11.45
CA GLU A 22 -3.96 13.86 12.79
C GLU A 22 -5.13 12.86 12.76
N HIS A 23 -6.18 13.17 12.02
CA HIS A 23 -7.31 12.24 11.79
C HIS A 23 -6.85 10.94 11.10
N GLU A 24 -6.00 11.02 10.07
CA GLU A 24 -5.42 9.86 9.40
C GLU A 24 -4.58 9.01 10.37
N ARG A 25 -3.74 9.64 11.19
CA ARG A 25 -2.96 8.94 12.23
C ARG A 25 -3.86 8.18 13.20
N GLN A 26 -4.89 8.83 13.73
CA GLN A 26 -5.80 8.22 14.71
C GLN A 26 -6.60 7.08 14.07
N ALA A 27 -7.12 7.26 12.87
CA ALA A 27 -7.90 6.25 12.16
C ALA A 27 -7.08 5.00 11.84
N VAL A 28 -5.85 5.18 11.32
CA VAL A 28 -4.94 4.07 11.02
C VAL A 28 -4.47 3.39 12.31
N ALA A 29 -4.07 4.16 13.34
CA ALA A 29 -3.64 3.60 14.62
C ALA A 29 -4.76 2.74 15.24
N ALA A 30 -5.99 3.26 15.32
CA ALA A 30 -7.13 2.54 15.89
C ALA A 30 -7.41 1.19 15.19
N HIS A 31 -7.28 1.14 13.85
CA HIS A 31 -7.48 -0.10 13.10
C HIS A 31 -6.44 -1.19 13.46
N TYR A 32 -5.19 -0.80 13.70
CA TYR A 32 -4.09 -1.72 14.01
C TYR A 32 -3.79 -1.92 15.50
N GLU A 33 -4.58 -1.32 16.41
CA GLU A 33 -4.49 -1.54 17.86
C GLU A 33 -5.00 -2.93 18.30
N ASN A 34 -5.72 -3.63 17.43
CA ASN A 34 -6.15 -5.00 17.69
C ASN A 34 -4.95 -5.93 17.96
N HIS A 35 -5.21 -7.01 18.70
CA HIS A 35 -4.17 -7.96 19.12
C HIS A 35 -3.42 -8.54 17.89
N PRO A 36 -2.07 -8.49 17.83
CA PRO A 36 -1.28 -8.93 16.66
C PRO A 36 -1.56 -10.38 16.24
N GLU A 37 -1.89 -11.24 17.19
CA GLU A 37 -2.26 -12.63 16.92
C GLU A 37 -3.47 -12.76 16.01
N ILE A 38 -4.42 -11.80 16.04
CA ILE A 38 -5.56 -11.81 15.13
C ILE A 38 -5.10 -11.73 13.67
N PHE A 39 -4.13 -10.87 13.40
CA PHE A 39 -3.57 -10.73 12.05
C PHE A 39 -2.82 -12.00 11.62
N SER A 40 -2.12 -12.67 12.54
CA SER A 40 -1.44 -13.96 12.23
C SER A 40 -2.40 -15.11 11.99
N LEU A 41 -3.62 -15.05 12.56
CA LEU A 41 -4.67 -16.05 12.32
C LEU A 41 -5.40 -15.83 10.99
N VAL A 42 -5.39 -14.61 10.44
CA VAL A 42 -6.16 -14.21 9.26
C VAL A 42 -5.30 -14.08 8.01
N LEU A 43 -4.12 -13.48 8.13
CA LEU A 43 -3.23 -13.18 7.02
C LEU A 43 -2.27 -14.35 6.73
N ASP A 44 -1.40 -14.18 5.74
CA ASP A 44 -0.28 -15.08 5.50
C ASP A 44 0.78 -14.97 6.61
N ARG A 45 1.72 -15.91 6.66
CA ARG A 45 2.81 -15.94 7.65
C ARG A 45 3.71 -14.70 7.66
N ARG A 46 3.70 -13.91 6.57
CA ARG A 46 4.41 -12.64 6.46
C ARG A 46 3.57 -11.45 6.88
N LEU A 47 2.30 -11.65 7.21
CA LEU A 47 1.32 -10.65 7.65
C LEU A 47 1.03 -9.58 6.58
N ALA A 48 0.91 -9.97 5.30
CA ALA A 48 0.53 -9.06 4.24
C ALA A 48 -0.96 -8.70 4.32
N TYR A 49 -1.26 -7.46 4.65
CA TYR A 49 -2.62 -6.94 4.61
C TYR A 49 -2.90 -6.23 3.28
N ALA A 50 -2.63 -6.94 2.19
CA ALA A 50 -2.81 -6.49 0.81
C ALA A 50 -3.05 -7.69 -0.11
N THR A 51 -3.46 -7.45 -1.36
CA THR A 51 -3.76 -8.52 -2.31
C THR A 51 -2.58 -9.49 -2.52
N GLY A 52 -2.86 -10.77 -2.72
CA GLY A 52 -1.93 -11.74 -3.32
C GLY A 52 -2.06 -11.72 -4.86
N ILE A 53 -1.21 -12.46 -5.57
CA ILE A 53 -1.34 -12.71 -7.01
C ILE A 53 -1.76 -14.16 -7.23
N PHE A 54 -3.05 -14.36 -7.51
CA PHE A 54 -3.63 -15.68 -7.80
C PHE A 54 -3.58 -15.97 -9.31
N ARG A 55 -3.14 -17.17 -9.68
CA ARG A 55 -3.24 -17.69 -11.06
C ARG A 55 -4.49 -18.53 -11.26
N ARG A 56 -4.98 -19.14 -10.18
CA ARG A 56 -6.20 -19.95 -10.12
C ARG A 56 -6.91 -19.67 -8.80
N GLU A 57 -8.23 -19.75 -8.80
CA GLU A 57 -9.06 -19.44 -7.62
C GLU A 57 -8.77 -20.40 -6.45
N GLU A 58 -8.39 -21.65 -6.72
CA GLU A 58 -8.16 -22.69 -5.71
C GLU A 58 -6.83 -22.57 -4.98
N GLU A 59 -5.90 -21.73 -5.46
CA GLU A 59 -4.59 -21.56 -4.83
C GLU A 59 -4.73 -21.09 -3.37
N ASP A 60 -3.79 -21.51 -2.53
CA ASP A 60 -3.71 -21.02 -1.16
C ASP A 60 -3.14 -19.60 -1.07
N LEU A 61 -3.40 -18.95 0.07
CA LEU A 61 -2.98 -17.57 0.33
C LEU A 61 -1.46 -17.42 0.33
N GLU A 62 -0.73 -18.36 0.90
CA GLU A 62 0.73 -18.33 1.01
C GLU A 62 1.40 -18.32 -0.38
N THR A 63 0.92 -19.20 -1.27
CA THR A 63 1.40 -19.28 -2.66
C THR A 63 1.14 -17.97 -3.42
N ALA A 64 -0.06 -17.40 -3.28
CA ALA A 64 -0.42 -16.16 -3.94
C ALA A 64 0.38 -14.96 -3.40
N GLN A 65 0.60 -14.89 -2.09
CA GLN A 65 1.41 -13.84 -1.46
C GLN A 65 2.90 -13.99 -1.82
N ALA A 66 3.44 -15.21 -1.83
CA ALA A 66 4.83 -15.44 -2.25
C ALA A 66 5.07 -14.96 -3.69
N ARG A 67 4.11 -15.20 -4.58
CA ARG A 67 4.17 -14.73 -5.97
C ARG A 67 4.13 -13.21 -6.06
N LYS A 68 3.32 -12.53 -5.24
CA LYS A 68 3.31 -11.06 -5.17
C LYS A 68 4.67 -10.52 -4.75
N TYR A 69 5.27 -11.06 -3.71
CA TYR A 69 6.58 -10.59 -3.26
C TYR A 69 7.66 -10.77 -4.33
N ALA A 70 7.68 -11.95 -4.98
CA ALA A 70 8.61 -12.22 -6.07
C ALA A 70 8.39 -11.26 -7.26
N TRP A 71 7.13 -11.00 -7.61
CA TRP A 71 6.78 -10.05 -8.67
C TRP A 71 7.24 -8.62 -8.33
N ILE A 72 7.00 -8.16 -7.10
CA ILE A 72 7.47 -6.85 -6.65
C ILE A 72 9.00 -6.77 -6.74
N ALA A 73 9.73 -7.78 -6.26
CA ALA A 73 11.18 -7.82 -6.32
C ALA A 73 11.69 -7.74 -7.76
N GLU A 74 11.06 -8.46 -8.69
CA GLU A 74 11.36 -8.40 -10.12
C GLU A 74 11.13 -7.01 -10.70
N GLN A 75 9.98 -6.38 -10.39
CA GLN A 75 9.66 -5.05 -10.91
C GLN A 75 10.58 -3.97 -10.36
N LEU A 76 11.00 -4.05 -9.12
CA LEU A 76 11.92 -3.09 -8.51
C LEU A 76 13.37 -3.31 -8.96
N ALA A 77 13.75 -4.54 -9.31
CA ALA A 77 15.07 -4.92 -9.83
C ALA A 77 16.25 -4.36 -9.00
N ILE A 78 16.12 -4.46 -7.66
CA ILE A 78 17.02 -3.83 -6.69
C ILE A 78 18.44 -4.40 -6.81
N GLN A 79 19.41 -3.51 -6.97
CA GLN A 79 20.83 -3.86 -7.01
C GLN A 79 21.47 -3.72 -5.62
N PRO A 80 22.61 -4.38 -5.36
CA PRO A 80 23.35 -4.21 -4.11
C PRO A 80 23.62 -2.75 -3.75
N GLY A 81 23.39 -2.39 -2.49
CA GLY A 81 23.60 -1.03 -1.97
C GLY A 81 22.50 -0.01 -2.32
N GLN A 82 21.53 -0.36 -3.14
CA GLN A 82 20.40 0.52 -3.45
C GLN A 82 19.46 0.71 -2.26
N THR A 83 18.82 1.87 -2.19
CA THR A 83 17.93 2.28 -1.10
C THR A 83 16.48 2.23 -1.53
N VAL A 84 15.68 1.48 -0.77
CA VAL A 84 14.25 1.26 -1.00
C VAL A 84 13.43 1.85 0.15
N LEU A 85 12.37 2.59 -0.18
CA LEU A 85 11.39 3.11 0.78
C LEU A 85 10.04 2.39 0.60
N ASP A 86 9.52 1.79 1.68
CA ASP A 86 8.17 1.23 1.76
C ASP A 86 7.28 2.17 2.59
N VAL A 87 6.36 2.87 1.93
CA VAL A 87 5.48 3.86 2.56
C VAL A 87 4.19 3.19 3.01
N GLY A 88 3.95 3.20 4.32
CA GLY A 88 2.90 2.40 4.93
C GLY A 88 3.28 0.93 5.00
N CYS A 89 4.52 0.64 5.42
CA CYS A 89 5.09 -0.71 5.39
C CYS A 89 4.35 -1.74 6.28
N GLY A 90 3.42 -1.30 7.12
CA GLY A 90 2.63 -2.17 7.99
C GLY A 90 3.51 -3.09 8.85
N TRP A 91 3.22 -4.38 8.83
CA TRP A 91 3.99 -5.42 9.52
C TRP A 91 5.35 -5.74 8.86
N GLY A 92 5.77 -4.96 7.86
CA GLY A 92 7.04 -5.13 7.16
C GLY A 92 7.05 -6.23 6.11
N SER A 93 5.92 -6.72 5.66
CA SER A 93 5.81 -7.91 4.79
C SER A 93 6.66 -7.81 3.52
N ASN A 94 6.49 -6.74 2.74
CA ASN A 94 7.26 -6.52 1.51
C ASN A 94 8.70 -6.15 1.82
N LEU A 95 8.89 -5.24 2.79
CA LEU A 95 10.20 -4.73 3.19
C LEU A 95 11.15 -5.87 3.61
N LEU A 96 10.66 -6.78 4.46
CA LEU A 96 11.44 -7.92 4.95
C LEU A 96 11.71 -8.94 3.85
N TYR A 97 10.71 -9.22 2.99
CA TYR A 97 10.94 -10.11 1.85
C TYR A 97 12.05 -9.57 0.94
N LEU A 98 11.99 -8.29 0.59
CA LEU A 98 13.01 -7.67 -0.23
C LEU A 98 14.39 -7.69 0.44
N ALA A 99 14.45 -7.41 1.75
CA ALA A 99 15.70 -7.46 2.50
C ALA A 99 16.31 -8.87 2.62
N GLU A 100 15.48 -9.92 2.65
CA GLU A 100 15.93 -11.31 2.66
C GLU A 100 16.45 -11.79 1.29
N HIS A 101 15.95 -11.22 0.18
CA HIS A 101 16.21 -11.72 -1.17
C HIS A 101 17.10 -10.79 -2.01
N THR A 102 17.47 -9.62 -1.50
CA THR A 102 18.33 -8.66 -2.19
C THR A 102 19.33 -8.03 -1.20
N GLU A 103 20.36 -7.38 -1.72
CA GLU A 103 21.42 -6.74 -0.91
C GLU A 103 21.23 -5.23 -0.79
N GLY A 104 19.99 -4.73 -0.82
CA GLY A 104 19.65 -3.32 -0.67
C GLY A 104 19.61 -2.86 0.79
N CYS A 105 19.42 -1.54 0.98
CA CYS A 105 19.08 -0.88 2.23
C CYS A 105 17.59 -0.53 2.24
N PHE A 106 16.89 -0.84 3.32
CA PHE A 106 15.43 -0.79 3.37
C PHE A 106 14.94 0.17 4.46
N ARG A 107 14.14 1.13 4.06
CA ARG A 107 13.47 2.05 4.97
C ARG A 107 11.97 1.86 4.89
N GLY A 108 11.31 1.67 6.03
CA GLY A 108 9.85 1.62 6.13
C GLY A 108 9.33 2.86 6.83
N VAL A 109 8.08 3.23 6.53
CA VAL A 109 7.33 4.26 7.26
C VAL A 109 5.98 3.69 7.67
N THR A 110 5.61 3.82 8.94
CA THR A 110 4.30 3.42 9.45
C THR A 110 3.80 4.39 10.52
N LEU A 111 2.47 4.46 10.70
CA LEU A 111 1.82 5.24 11.76
C LEU A 111 1.56 4.42 13.03
N SER A 112 1.78 3.10 13.01
CA SER A 112 1.55 2.20 14.14
C SER A 112 2.84 1.82 14.84
N ALA A 113 2.98 2.19 16.11
CA ALA A 113 4.10 1.80 16.96
C ALA A 113 4.22 0.27 17.06
N ARG A 114 3.10 -0.43 17.22
CA ARG A 114 3.02 -1.88 17.31
C ARG A 114 3.52 -2.57 16.03
N GLN A 115 3.10 -2.09 14.84
CA GLN A 115 3.58 -2.60 13.57
C GLN A 115 5.09 -2.41 13.43
N ARG A 116 5.59 -1.22 13.80
CA ARG A 116 7.03 -0.92 13.77
C ARG A 116 7.83 -1.88 14.64
N GLU A 117 7.40 -2.07 15.90
CA GLU A 117 8.09 -2.96 16.85
C GLU A 117 8.14 -4.40 16.34
N GLU A 118 7.01 -4.96 15.91
CA GLU A 118 6.96 -6.33 15.38
C GLU A 118 7.77 -6.47 14.09
N ALA A 119 7.69 -5.51 13.16
CA ALA A 119 8.46 -5.56 11.92
C ALA A 119 9.98 -5.52 12.20
N LEU A 120 10.45 -4.67 13.12
CA LEU A 120 11.86 -4.63 13.52
C LEU A 120 12.29 -5.92 14.25
N ALA A 121 11.45 -6.47 15.13
CA ALA A 121 11.74 -7.75 15.78
C ALA A 121 11.85 -8.89 14.76
N ARG A 122 10.99 -8.91 13.74
CA ARG A 122 11.05 -9.88 12.64
C ARG A 122 12.32 -9.69 11.79
N ALA A 123 12.71 -8.44 11.49
CA ALA A 123 13.96 -8.14 10.79
C ALA A 123 15.19 -8.70 11.54
N GLN A 124 15.22 -8.58 12.88
CA GLN A 124 16.29 -9.14 13.69
C GLN A 124 16.30 -10.68 13.63
N ARG A 125 15.12 -11.30 13.79
CA ARG A 125 15.00 -12.77 13.72
C ARG A 125 15.42 -13.36 12.37
N SER A 126 15.17 -12.62 11.28
CA SER A 126 15.56 -13.02 9.91
C SER A 126 17.01 -12.68 9.56
N GLY A 127 17.77 -12.05 10.45
CA GLY A 127 19.18 -11.68 10.19
C GLY A 127 19.36 -10.47 9.26
N VAL A 128 18.30 -9.74 8.91
CA VAL A 128 18.35 -8.56 8.02
C VAL A 128 18.28 -7.23 8.77
N GLY A 129 18.24 -7.25 10.11
CA GLY A 129 18.03 -6.06 10.94
C GLY A 129 19.04 -4.93 10.70
N GLY A 130 20.28 -5.25 10.33
CA GLY A 130 21.30 -4.24 10.00
C GLY A 130 21.01 -3.44 8.72
N ARG A 131 20.09 -3.90 7.87
CA ARG A 131 19.73 -3.26 6.60
C ARG A 131 18.30 -2.70 6.58
N VAL A 132 17.57 -2.83 7.69
CA VAL A 132 16.16 -2.42 7.81
C VAL A 132 16.02 -1.33 8.86
N ARG A 133 15.45 -0.21 8.48
CA ARG A 133 15.05 0.88 9.39
C ARG A 133 13.56 1.17 9.19
N ILE A 134 12.82 1.42 10.29
CA ILE A 134 11.40 1.79 10.22
C ILE A 134 11.16 3.05 11.06
N ASP A 135 10.64 4.10 10.41
CA ASP A 135 10.27 5.35 11.04
C ASP A 135 8.78 5.30 11.46
N LEU A 136 8.50 5.74 12.68
CA LEU A 136 7.14 5.97 13.16
C LEU A 136 6.77 7.42 12.83
N ALA A 137 6.23 7.66 11.65
CA ALA A 137 5.93 9.00 11.16
C ALA A 137 4.89 8.97 10.03
N HIS A 138 4.27 10.12 9.76
CA HIS A 138 3.56 10.32 8.50
C HIS A 138 4.56 10.57 7.37
N VAL A 139 4.31 10.06 6.15
CA VAL A 139 5.25 10.20 5.03
C VAL A 139 5.55 11.66 4.67
N GLU A 140 4.60 12.57 4.86
CA GLU A 140 4.83 14.01 4.63
C GLU A 140 5.84 14.61 5.63
N ASP A 141 5.96 14.05 6.84
CA ASP A 141 6.87 14.54 7.89
C ASP A 141 8.26 13.90 7.82
N VAL A 142 8.42 12.83 7.01
CA VAL A 142 9.71 12.16 6.84
C VAL A 142 10.61 12.98 5.92
N ASP A 143 11.85 13.24 6.33
CA ASP A 143 12.83 13.81 5.43
C ASP A 143 13.28 12.81 4.36
N LEU A 144 13.10 13.20 3.10
CA LEU A 144 13.50 12.47 1.91
C LEU A 144 14.36 13.39 1.04
N PRO A 145 15.70 13.33 1.16
CA PRO A 145 16.59 14.13 0.34
C PRO A 145 16.37 13.85 -1.15
N SER A 146 16.62 14.87 -1.98
CA SER A 146 16.54 14.72 -3.44
C SER A 146 17.49 13.62 -3.91
N GLU A 147 17.00 12.77 -4.83
CA GLU A 147 17.80 11.71 -5.47
C GLU A 147 18.50 10.77 -4.48
N SER A 148 17.84 10.45 -3.37
CA SER A 148 18.36 9.57 -2.32
C SER A 148 17.83 8.13 -2.39
N LEU A 149 16.77 7.88 -3.17
CA LEU A 149 16.08 6.61 -3.25
C LEU A 149 16.18 5.98 -4.64
N ASP A 150 16.34 4.67 -4.70
CA ASP A 150 16.34 3.89 -5.94
C ASP A 150 14.96 3.28 -6.24
N ALA A 151 14.18 3.01 -5.19
CA ALA A 151 12.80 2.56 -5.34
C ALA A 151 11.92 3.05 -4.18
N VAL A 152 10.65 3.29 -4.51
CA VAL A 152 9.58 3.58 -3.52
C VAL A 152 8.40 2.69 -3.81
N LEU A 153 7.79 2.13 -2.76
CA LEU A 153 6.57 1.33 -2.89
C LEU A 153 5.48 1.79 -1.93
N PHE A 154 4.24 1.69 -2.41
CA PHE A 154 3.00 1.82 -1.66
C PHE A 154 2.18 0.56 -1.90
N VAL A 155 1.97 -0.27 -0.88
CA VAL A 155 1.22 -1.53 -1.02
C VAL A 155 0.08 -1.56 -0.02
N GLY A 156 -1.13 -1.24 -0.46
CA GLY A 156 -2.32 -1.09 0.37
C GLY A 156 -2.24 0.11 1.31
N SER A 157 -1.61 1.20 0.90
CA SER A 157 -1.34 2.32 1.80
C SER A 157 -1.70 3.69 1.26
N ILE A 158 -1.61 3.91 -0.06
CA ILE A 158 -1.83 5.25 -0.63
C ILE A 158 -3.31 5.69 -0.54
N VAL A 159 -4.25 4.76 -0.45
CA VAL A 159 -5.68 5.04 -0.23
C VAL A 159 -5.95 5.75 1.11
N HIS A 160 -5.06 5.62 2.08
CA HIS A 160 -5.16 6.26 3.39
C HIS A 160 -4.53 7.66 3.43
N MET A 161 -4.02 8.17 2.31
CA MET A 161 -3.32 9.44 2.22
C MET A 161 -4.17 10.50 1.52
N HIS A 162 -4.38 11.64 2.19
CA HIS A 162 -5.22 12.72 1.66
C HIS A 162 -4.49 13.52 0.57
N ASN A 163 -3.26 13.93 0.85
CA ASN A 163 -2.50 14.86 0.01
C ASN A 163 -1.58 14.10 -0.97
N ARG A 164 -2.20 13.30 -1.87
CA ARG A 164 -1.46 12.45 -2.80
C ARG A 164 -0.55 13.23 -3.74
N GLU A 165 -0.98 14.41 -4.19
CA GLU A 165 -0.18 15.23 -5.11
C GLU A 165 1.17 15.62 -4.46
N ALA A 166 1.16 16.20 -3.27
CA ALA A 166 2.38 16.54 -2.56
C ALA A 166 3.24 15.31 -2.20
N ILE A 167 2.60 14.16 -1.94
CA ILE A 167 3.32 12.90 -1.67
C ILE A 167 4.01 12.41 -2.94
N HIS A 168 3.34 12.43 -4.09
CA HIS A 168 3.96 12.05 -5.37
C HIS A 168 5.10 12.99 -5.75
N GLU A 169 4.94 14.31 -5.59
CA GLU A 169 6.01 15.29 -5.82
C GLU A 169 7.22 15.01 -4.92
N LYS A 170 6.97 14.76 -3.63
CA LYS A 170 8.03 14.42 -2.67
C LYS A 170 8.79 13.15 -3.05
N VAL A 171 8.05 12.10 -3.42
CA VAL A 171 8.62 10.81 -3.84
C VAL A 171 9.37 10.96 -5.15
N ALA A 172 8.81 11.62 -6.16
CA ALA A 172 9.45 11.85 -7.45
C ALA A 172 10.76 12.64 -7.31
N ARG A 173 10.80 13.66 -6.43
CA ARG A 173 12.02 14.38 -6.10
C ARG A 173 13.06 13.49 -5.43
N ALA A 174 12.64 12.61 -4.51
CA ALA A 174 13.53 11.74 -3.77
C ALA A 174 14.06 10.57 -4.60
N LEU A 175 13.37 10.13 -5.62
CA LEU A 175 13.85 9.11 -6.54
C LEU A 175 15.03 9.61 -7.38
N ARG A 176 16.05 8.75 -7.56
CA ARG A 176 17.14 8.97 -8.52
C ARG A 176 16.63 8.82 -9.96
N PRO A 177 17.32 9.39 -10.96
CA PRO A 177 17.09 9.03 -12.36
C PRO A 177 17.17 7.51 -12.54
N GLY A 178 16.18 6.92 -13.24
CA GLY A 178 16.03 5.46 -13.35
C GLY A 178 15.38 4.79 -12.13
N GLY A 179 15.15 5.51 -11.05
CA GLY A 179 14.48 5.01 -9.84
C GLY A 179 13.01 4.65 -10.11
N ARG A 180 12.48 3.71 -9.34
CA ARG A 180 11.17 3.08 -9.59
C ARG A 180 10.16 3.41 -8.51
N LEU A 181 8.93 3.72 -8.93
CA LEU A 181 7.74 3.79 -8.09
C LEU A 181 6.87 2.57 -8.35
N LEU A 182 6.42 1.90 -7.29
CA LEU A 182 5.42 0.84 -7.36
C LEU A 182 4.25 1.17 -6.44
N ILE A 183 3.03 1.11 -6.98
CA ILE A 183 1.79 1.27 -6.22
C ILE A 183 0.94 0.02 -6.44
N SER A 184 0.46 -0.62 -5.36
CA SER A 184 -0.57 -1.65 -5.40
C SER A 184 -1.69 -1.20 -4.48
N ASP A 185 -2.84 -0.83 -5.04
CA ASP A 185 -3.94 -0.33 -4.24
C ASP A 185 -5.30 -0.37 -4.96
N CYS A 186 -6.34 0.00 -4.22
CA CYS A 186 -7.73 -0.01 -4.67
C CYS A 186 -8.12 1.28 -5.39
N PHE A 187 -8.94 1.13 -6.43
CA PHE A 187 -9.43 2.23 -7.26
C PHE A 187 -10.94 2.10 -7.52
N PHE A 188 -11.60 3.22 -7.81
CA PHE A 188 -12.96 3.19 -8.31
C PHE A 188 -12.98 3.05 -9.85
N PRO A 189 -13.91 2.25 -10.42
CA PRO A 189 -14.21 2.28 -11.84
C PRO A 189 -14.88 3.62 -12.21
N VAL A 190 -14.70 4.06 -13.45
CA VAL A 190 -15.24 5.35 -13.94
C VAL A 190 -16.77 5.43 -13.77
N GLU A 191 -17.46 4.30 -13.93
CA GLU A 191 -18.92 4.19 -13.82
C GLU A 191 -19.45 4.34 -12.38
N ALA A 192 -18.60 4.17 -11.37
CA ALA A 192 -18.99 4.24 -9.96
C ALA A 192 -18.94 5.66 -9.35
N ARG A 193 -18.95 6.72 -10.16
CA ARG A 193 -18.89 8.12 -9.67
C ARG A 193 -20.00 8.50 -8.68
N GLY A 194 -21.11 7.76 -8.62
CA GLY A 194 -22.21 7.99 -7.67
C GLY A 194 -22.26 7.02 -6.47
N ASP A 195 -21.40 6.01 -6.41
CA ASP A 195 -21.52 4.90 -5.44
C ASP A 195 -20.73 5.13 -4.12
N ARG A 196 -20.04 6.28 -4.01
CA ARG A 196 -19.23 6.64 -2.83
C ARG A 196 -20.06 6.74 -1.55
N ASP A 197 -21.34 7.12 -1.68
CA ASP A 197 -22.25 7.39 -0.56
C ASP A 197 -23.16 6.20 -0.23
N SER A 198 -22.93 5.03 -0.83
CA SER A 198 -23.70 3.84 -0.48
C SER A 198 -23.43 3.44 0.98
N ALA A 199 -24.44 2.85 1.65
CA ALA A 199 -24.29 2.35 3.01
C ALA A 199 -23.14 1.32 3.14
N ALA A 200 -22.90 0.53 2.09
CA ALA A 200 -21.81 -0.43 2.03
C ALA A 200 -20.43 0.26 1.96
N SER A 201 -20.29 1.29 1.12
CA SER A 201 -19.05 2.09 1.02
C SER A 201 -18.76 2.81 2.34
N ARG A 202 -19.76 3.45 2.94
CA ARG A 202 -19.62 4.09 4.26
C ARG A 202 -19.20 3.10 5.34
N TYR A 203 -19.80 1.92 5.40
CA TYR A 203 -19.40 0.90 6.36
C TYR A 203 -17.95 0.51 6.23
N ILE A 204 -17.45 0.28 4.99
CA ILE A 204 -16.04 -0.05 4.73
C ILE A 204 -15.12 1.10 5.17
N PHE A 205 -15.42 2.32 4.74
CA PHE A 205 -14.51 3.45 4.92
C PHE A 205 -14.53 4.00 6.36
N GLU A 206 -15.70 4.03 7.01
CA GLU A 206 -15.85 4.65 8.34
C GLU A 206 -15.65 3.63 9.47
N THR A 207 -16.09 2.37 9.27
CA THR A 207 -16.11 1.38 10.36
C THR A 207 -14.94 0.40 10.29
N ALA A 208 -14.56 -0.02 9.08
CA ALA A 208 -13.60 -1.11 8.92
C ALA A 208 -12.16 -0.64 8.65
N LEU A 209 -11.97 0.43 7.86
CA LEU A 209 -10.65 0.90 7.42
C LEU A 209 -10.28 2.28 8.00
N GLY A 210 -11.20 2.95 8.69
CA GLY A 210 -11.00 4.34 9.09
C GLY A 210 -11.01 5.28 7.90
N TYR A 211 -9.99 6.13 7.75
CA TYR A 211 -9.90 7.00 6.59
C TYR A 211 -9.42 6.23 5.35
N CYS A 212 -10.19 6.30 4.26
CA CYS A 212 -9.83 5.72 2.98
C CYS A 212 -10.41 6.55 1.83
N ARG A 213 -9.57 6.92 0.86
CA ARG A 213 -9.96 7.69 -0.33
C ARG A 213 -9.50 6.98 -1.59
N LEU A 214 -10.43 6.30 -2.26
CA LEU A 214 -10.17 5.72 -3.58
C LEU A 214 -10.26 6.83 -4.64
N LEU A 215 -9.33 6.82 -5.58
CA LEU A 215 -9.37 7.60 -6.81
C LEU A 215 -9.78 6.71 -7.99
N HIS A 216 -10.04 7.30 -9.15
CA HIS A 216 -10.01 6.56 -10.40
C HIS A 216 -8.55 6.30 -10.79
N LEU A 217 -8.30 5.18 -11.45
CA LEU A 217 -6.94 4.84 -11.91
C LEU A 217 -6.36 5.95 -12.80
N SER A 218 -7.18 6.54 -13.69
CA SER A 218 -6.77 7.65 -14.56
C SER A 218 -6.27 8.87 -13.78
N ASP A 219 -6.89 9.17 -12.63
CA ASP A 219 -6.50 10.32 -11.81
C ASP A 219 -5.15 10.05 -11.13
N GLU A 220 -4.94 8.82 -10.63
CA GLU A 220 -3.68 8.39 -10.04
C GLU A 220 -2.54 8.38 -11.07
N LEU A 221 -2.77 7.81 -12.27
CA LEU A 221 -1.79 7.82 -13.35
C LEU A 221 -1.43 9.26 -13.75
N GLY A 222 -2.43 10.14 -13.84
CA GLY A 222 -2.20 11.55 -14.13
C GLY A 222 -1.37 12.28 -13.05
N LEU A 223 -1.52 11.93 -11.75
CA LEU A 223 -0.65 12.45 -10.68
C LEU A 223 0.79 12.00 -10.87
N ILE A 224 1.00 10.70 -11.14
CA ILE A 224 2.32 10.11 -11.37
C ILE A 224 3.04 10.80 -12.54
N GLU A 225 2.36 10.95 -13.68
CA GLU A 225 2.93 11.54 -14.89
C GLU A 225 3.23 13.05 -14.72
N ARG A 226 2.36 13.82 -14.05
CA ARG A 226 2.61 15.23 -13.73
C ARG A 226 3.85 15.43 -12.85
N CYS A 227 4.21 14.45 -12.05
CA CYS A 227 5.45 14.48 -11.24
C CYS A 227 6.71 14.06 -12.01
N GLY A 228 6.60 13.83 -13.32
CA GLY A 228 7.74 13.47 -14.18
C GLY A 228 8.14 12.00 -14.07
N LEU A 229 7.23 11.12 -13.70
CA LEU A 229 7.41 9.68 -13.68
C LEU A 229 6.69 9.04 -14.88
N ASP A 230 7.38 8.22 -15.66
CA ASP A 230 6.80 7.48 -16.79
C ASP A 230 6.13 6.19 -16.30
N VAL A 231 4.82 6.04 -16.51
CA VAL A 231 4.13 4.77 -16.24
C VAL A 231 4.59 3.72 -17.26
N VAL A 232 5.16 2.63 -16.77
CA VAL A 232 5.72 1.56 -17.62
C VAL A 232 4.93 0.26 -17.56
N ARG A 233 4.11 0.08 -16.50
CA ARG A 233 3.29 -1.11 -16.34
C ARG A 233 2.06 -0.84 -15.48
N VAL A 234 0.93 -1.46 -15.85
CA VAL A 234 -0.30 -1.52 -15.07
C VAL A 234 -0.83 -2.95 -15.13
N GLU A 235 -1.06 -3.57 -13.97
CA GLU A 235 -1.61 -4.93 -13.84
C GLU A 235 -2.95 -4.90 -13.11
N ASP A 236 -3.98 -5.52 -13.67
CA ASP A 236 -5.29 -5.70 -13.02
C ASP A 236 -5.24 -6.91 -12.07
N LEU A 237 -5.31 -6.66 -10.78
CA LEU A 237 -5.36 -7.68 -9.73
C LEU A 237 -6.74 -7.80 -9.07
N THR A 238 -7.78 -7.24 -9.67
CA THR A 238 -9.13 -7.20 -9.12
C THR A 238 -9.66 -8.59 -8.75
N ALA A 239 -9.49 -9.57 -9.64
CA ALA A 239 -9.89 -10.95 -9.36
C ALA A 239 -9.04 -11.57 -8.24
N SER A 240 -7.73 -11.30 -8.22
CA SER A 240 -6.81 -11.77 -7.18
C SER A 240 -7.18 -11.22 -5.80
N TYR A 241 -7.63 -9.96 -5.71
CA TYR A 241 -8.05 -9.42 -4.44
C TYR A 241 -9.35 -10.03 -3.94
N ALA A 242 -10.29 -10.34 -4.83
CA ALA A 242 -11.49 -11.10 -4.47
C ALA A 242 -11.14 -12.50 -3.91
N CYS A 243 -10.14 -13.18 -4.47
CA CYS A 243 -9.63 -14.46 -3.95
C CYS A 243 -8.95 -14.27 -2.59
N THR A 244 -8.09 -13.26 -2.45
CA THR A 244 -7.42 -12.91 -1.17
C THR A 244 -8.44 -12.72 -0.05
N LEU A 245 -9.47 -11.89 -0.28
CA LEU A 245 -10.55 -11.66 0.68
C LEU A 245 -11.32 -12.95 1.00
N GLY A 246 -11.50 -13.83 0.01
CA GLY A 246 -12.08 -15.16 0.23
C GLY A 246 -11.27 -15.98 1.22
N ARG A 247 -9.94 -16.06 1.05
CA ARG A 247 -9.03 -16.78 1.97
C ARG A 247 -9.02 -16.16 3.38
N TRP A 248 -9.05 -14.84 3.49
CA TRP A 248 -9.15 -14.18 4.80
C TRP A 248 -10.48 -14.48 5.49
N ILE A 249 -11.60 -14.49 4.76
CA ILE A 249 -12.92 -14.90 5.31
C ILE A 249 -12.88 -16.33 5.83
N ASP A 250 -12.29 -17.26 5.08
CA ASP A 250 -12.18 -18.66 5.49
C ASP A 250 -11.27 -18.80 6.73
N ASN A 251 -10.18 -18.06 6.81
CA ASN A 251 -9.30 -18.01 7.99
C ASN A 251 -10.03 -17.44 9.21
N VAL A 252 -10.80 -16.35 9.06
CA VAL A 252 -11.63 -15.79 10.15
C VAL A 252 -12.64 -16.82 10.65
N ARG A 253 -13.27 -17.59 9.76
CA ARG A 253 -14.21 -18.66 10.13
C ARG A 253 -13.52 -19.79 10.89
N ALA A 254 -12.37 -20.25 10.38
CA ALA A 254 -11.59 -21.32 10.99
C ALA A 254 -11.10 -20.96 12.41
N HIS A 255 -10.73 -19.70 12.63
CA HIS A 255 -10.18 -19.24 13.90
C HIS A 255 -11.16 -18.39 14.74
N ARG A 256 -12.46 -18.43 14.40
CA ARG A 256 -13.49 -17.58 15.01
C ARG A 256 -13.45 -17.56 16.53
N GLY A 257 -13.37 -18.74 17.17
CA GLY A 257 -13.38 -18.85 18.64
C GLY A 257 -12.18 -18.18 19.28
N ARG A 258 -10.99 -18.32 18.67
CA ARG A 258 -9.78 -17.68 19.17
C ARG A 258 -9.82 -16.16 18.98
N ILE A 259 -10.27 -15.68 17.83
CA ILE A 259 -10.43 -14.24 17.56
C ILE A 259 -11.47 -13.63 18.51
N GLU A 260 -12.59 -14.33 18.76
CA GLU A 260 -13.62 -13.89 19.72
C GLU A 260 -13.07 -13.75 21.14
N THR A 261 -12.17 -14.64 21.57
CA THR A 261 -11.50 -14.55 22.88
C THR A 261 -10.56 -13.33 22.97
N LEU A 262 -9.87 -13.01 21.88
CA LEU A 262 -8.90 -11.90 21.83
C LEU A 262 -9.60 -10.54 21.69
N ALA A 263 -10.68 -10.48 20.91
CA ALA A 263 -11.45 -9.27 20.64
C ALA A 263 -12.94 -9.63 20.43
N PRO A 264 -13.76 -9.57 21.47
CA PRO A 264 -15.18 -9.92 21.39
C PRO A 264 -15.93 -9.12 20.32
N GLY A 265 -16.70 -9.84 19.47
CA GLY A 265 -17.45 -9.26 18.35
C GLY A 265 -16.64 -8.99 17.08
N PHE A 266 -15.32 -8.97 17.15
CA PHE A 266 -14.45 -8.61 16.02
C PHE A 266 -14.51 -9.62 14.85
N PRO A 267 -14.65 -10.95 15.03
CA PRO A 267 -14.83 -11.88 13.90
C PRO A 267 -16.01 -11.50 13.00
N ARG A 268 -17.10 -10.99 13.61
CA ARG A 268 -18.28 -10.55 12.84
C ARG A 268 -17.96 -9.29 12.03
N VAL A 269 -17.27 -8.33 12.62
CA VAL A 269 -16.85 -7.10 11.93
C VAL A 269 -15.96 -7.45 10.72
N LEU A 270 -14.95 -8.30 10.92
CA LEU A 270 -14.06 -8.76 9.85
C LEU A 270 -14.83 -9.47 8.74
N GLN A 271 -15.71 -10.42 9.09
CA GLN A 271 -16.50 -11.16 8.09
C GLN A 271 -17.40 -10.24 7.27
N VAL A 272 -18.11 -9.30 7.90
CA VAL A 272 -19.00 -8.36 7.20
C VAL A 272 -18.18 -7.48 6.27
N TYR A 273 -17.12 -6.86 6.78
CA TYR A 273 -16.22 -6.01 6.00
C TYR A 273 -15.66 -6.76 4.78
N MET A 274 -15.00 -7.91 5.00
CA MET A 274 -14.35 -8.66 3.93
C MET A 274 -15.34 -9.21 2.92
N THR A 275 -16.57 -9.56 3.35
CA THR A 275 -17.63 -10.02 2.44
C THR A 275 -18.12 -8.89 1.53
N ILE A 276 -18.37 -7.70 2.09
CA ILE A 276 -18.78 -6.53 1.30
C ILE A 276 -17.65 -6.15 0.32
N ALA A 277 -16.41 -6.10 0.78
CA ALA A 277 -15.25 -5.81 -0.05
C ALA A 277 -15.12 -6.84 -1.20
N ARG A 278 -15.17 -8.14 -0.88
CA ARG A 278 -15.10 -9.21 -1.89
C ARG A 278 -16.18 -9.07 -2.95
N LEU A 279 -17.42 -8.81 -2.56
CA LEU A 279 -18.54 -8.61 -3.49
C LEU A 279 -18.33 -7.37 -4.37
N SER A 280 -17.71 -6.31 -3.83
CA SER A 280 -17.38 -5.11 -4.59
C SER A 280 -16.37 -5.41 -5.70
N PHE A 281 -15.32 -6.19 -5.42
CA PHE A 281 -14.35 -6.60 -6.44
C PHE A 281 -14.95 -7.58 -7.46
N LEU A 282 -15.71 -8.59 -7.02
CA LEU A 282 -16.39 -9.54 -7.91
C LEU A 282 -17.36 -8.86 -8.88
N ARG A 283 -17.98 -7.76 -8.46
CA ARG A 283 -18.91 -6.95 -9.27
C ARG A 283 -18.21 -5.79 -9.98
N ARG A 284 -16.89 -5.69 -9.87
CA ARG A 284 -16.07 -4.58 -10.40
C ARG A 284 -16.57 -3.19 -9.97
N ARG A 285 -17.10 -3.08 -8.73
CA ARG A 285 -17.46 -1.80 -8.08
C ARG A 285 -16.25 -1.18 -7.38
N ALA A 286 -15.25 -1.97 -7.07
CA ALA A 286 -13.89 -1.59 -6.72
C ALA A 286 -12.93 -2.40 -7.58
N LEU A 287 -11.77 -1.83 -7.88
CA LEU A 287 -10.72 -2.42 -8.71
C LEU A 287 -9.43 -2.41 -7.92
N GLU A 288 -8.56 -3.38 -8.17
CA GLU A 288 -7.20 -3.43 -7.62
C GLU A 288 -6.21 -3.42 -8.76
N TYR A 289 -5.25 -2.50 -8.71
CA TYR A 289 -4.19 -2.41 -9.71
C TYR A 289 -2.81 -2.34 -9.07
N MET A 290 -1.83 -2.97 -9.74
CA MET A 290 -0.43 -2.63 -9.52
C MET A 290 0.07 -1.74 -10.65
N VAL A 291 0.67 -0.61 -10.28
CA VAL A 291 1.23 0.39 -11.19
C VAL A 291 2.73 0.48 -10.95
N VAL A 292 3.53 0.42 -12.01
CA VAL A 292 4.97 0.67 -11.96
C VAL A 292 5.30 1.88 -12.82
N ALA A 293 6.03 2.82 -12.25
CA ALA A 293 6.53 4.00 -12.97
C ALA A 293 8.04 4.17 -12.74
N VAL A 294 8.71 4.90 -13.64
CA VAL A 294 10.16 5.10 -13.63
C VAL A 294 10.46 6.58 -13.79
N LYS A 295 11.38 7.11 -12.99
CA LYS A 295 11.86 8.48 -13.13
C LYS A 295 12.91 8.57 -14.24
N GLY A 296 12.60 9.33 -15.30
CA GLY A 296 13.50 9.49 -16.43
C GLY A 296 13.77 8.14 -17.11
N LYS A 297 12.99 7.82 -18.13
CA LYS A 297 13.00 6.54 -18.83
C LYS A 297 14.37 6.19 -19.40
N PRO A 298 15.00 5.06 -19.03
CA PRO A 298 16.04 4.52 -19.87
C PRO A 298 15.44 4.20 -21.25
N PRO A 299 16.17 4.44 -22.36
CA PRO A 299 15.67 4.08 -23.68
C PRO A 299 15.29 2.59 -23.67
N ARG A 300 14.06 2.29 -24.09
CA ARG A 300 13.61 0.90 -24.24
C ARG A 300 14.57 0.19 -25.20
N PRO A 301 15.19 -0.94 -24.82
CA PRO A 301 15.80 -1.81 -25.82
C PRO A 301 14.67 -2.20 -26.75
N LEU A 302 14.84 -1.94 -28.05
CA LEU A 302 13.91 -2.41 -29.06
C LEU A 302 13.88 -3.94 -28.96
N ALA A 303 12.74 -4.52 -28.59
CA ALA A 303 12.53 -5.96 -28.62
C ALA A 303 12.59 -6.41 -30.07
N GLY A 304 13.60 -7.17 -30.44
CA GLY A 304 13.86 -7.65 -31.80
C GLY A 304 14.71 -6.66 -32.60
N GLY A 305 16.00 -6.97 -32.72
CA GLY A 305 16.91 -6.20 -33.54
C GLY A 305 16.39 -6.00 -34.96
N VAL A 306 16.10 -4.76 -35.27
CA VAL A 306 16.23 -4.30 -36.64
C VAL A 306 17.74 -4.12 -36.81
N GLN A 307 18.41 -5.10 -37.39
CA GLN A 307 19.75 -4.90 -37.97
C GLN A 307 19.63 -3.89 -39.10
N PRO A 308 20.59 -2.96 -39.22
CA PRO A 308 20.60 -1.95 -40.26
C PRO A 308 20.64 -2.53 -41.68
#